data_dece1a8c964f73c4b6407ed5d216e50b
#
_entry.id   dece1a8c964f73c4b6407ed5d216e50b
#
_cell.length_a   1.000
_cell.length_b   1.000
_cell.length_c   1.000
_cell.angle_alpha   90.00
_cell.angle_beta   90.00
_cell.angle_gamma   90.00
#
_symmetry.space_group_name_H-M   'P 1'
#
loop_
_entity.id
_entity.type
_entity.pdbx_description
1 polymer ?
#
loop_
_entity_poly.entity_id
_entity_poly.type
_entity_poly.pdbx_seq_one_letter_code
_entity_poly.pdbx_strand_id
1 'polypeptide(L)'
;SKVEPEETGLSFVENAILKARNAARISGLPALADDSGLAVDFLGGAPDIYSARYADGKGDAANNAKLLDALKDVPEAERGAQFVCVLALVRHADDPLPILCEGLWHGRILTAASGEHGFGYDPLFWVPERDVSSAE
;
A
#
# COMPACT_ATOMS: atom_id res chain seq x y z
N SER A 1 -11.19 -5.43 18.28
CA SER A 1 -10.47 -4.32 18.84
C SER A 1 -10.56 -3.09 17.98
N LYS A 2 -10.66 -1.97 18.64
CA LYS A 2 -10.80 -0.67 17.99
C LYS A 2 -9.53 0.16 18.07
N VAL A 3 -8.51 -0.35 18.74
CA VAL A 3 -7.24 0.37 18.84
C VAL A 3 -6.32 -0.13 17.75
N GLU A 4 -6.05 0.74 16.81
CA GLU A 4 -5.08 0.44 15.77
C GLU A 4 -3.71 0.90 16.20
N PRO A 5 -2.66 0.11 15.95
CA PRO A 5 -1.31 0.52 16.30
C PRO A 5 -0.86 1.64 15.37
N GLU A 6 0.00 2.50 15.87
CA GLU A 6 0.69 3.44 15.02
C GLU A 6 1.64 2.67 14.10
N GLU A 7 1.65 3.03 12.84
CA GLU A 7 2.57 2.44 11.87
C GLU A 7 3.89 3.18 11.93
N THR A 8 4.67 2.85 12.96
CA THR A 8 5.94 3.51 13.24
C THR A 8 7.14 2.86 12.59
N GLY A 9 6.93 1.73 11.89
CA GLY A 9 8.00 1.05 11.17
C GLY A 9 8.42 1.83 9.93
N LEU A 10 9.63 1.58 9.49
CA LEU A 10 10.20 2.20 8.30
C LEU A 10 10.07 1.32 7.06
N SER A 11 9.39 0.20 7.17
CA SER A 11 9.17 -0.73 6.06
C SER A 11 7.78 -1.36 6.15
N PHE A 12 7.30 -1.88 5.02
CA PHE A 12 6.04 -2.61 4.98
C PHE A 12 6.09 -3.84 5.91
N VAL A 13 7.22 -4.53 5.96
CA VAL A 13 7.40 -5.72 6.81
C VAL A 13 7.22 -5.36 8.28
N GLU A 14 7.89 -4.31 8.74
CA GLU A 14 7.79 -3.87 10.13
C GLU A 14 6.36 -3.48 10.50
N ASN A 15 5.69 -2.74 9.64
CA ASN A 15 4.31 -2.30 9.90
C ASN A 15 3.33 -3.47 9.88
N ALA A 16 3.50 -4.43 8.95
CA ALA A 16 2.66 -5.63 8.93
C ALA A 16 2.83 -6.45 10.22
N ILE A 17 4.06 -6.62 10.68
CA ILE A 17 4.34 -7.32 11.94
C ILE A 17 3.72 -6.59 13.13
N LEU A 18 3.87 -5.26 13.20
CA LEU A 18 3.27 -4.46 14.28
C LEU A 18 1.77 -4.66 14.36
N LYS A 19 1.10 -4.62 13.21
CA LYS A 19 -0.35 -4.83 13.14
C LYS A 19 -0.74 -6.24 13.58
N ALA A 20 -0.02 -7.25 13.11
CA ALA A 20 -0.30 -8.64 13.47
C ALA A 20 -0.10 -8.88 14.97
N ARG A 21 1.00 -8.38 15.54
CA ARG A 21 1.26 -8.51 16.98
C ARG A 21 0.19 -7.81 17.81
N ASN A 22 -0.24 -6.63 17.40
CA ASN A 22 -1.29 -5.91 18.09
C ASN A 22 -2.60 -6.69 18.08
N ALA A 23 -3.00 -7.23 16.93
CA ALA A 23 -4.20 -8.03 16.80
C ALA A 23 -4.14 -9.30 17.64
N ALA A 24 -2.99 -9.98 17.67
CA ALA A 24 -2.79 -11.18 18.48
C ALA A 24 -2.85 -10.87 19.98
N ARG A 25 -2.27 -9.74 20.38
CA ARG A 25 -2.28 -9.31 21.80
C ARG A 25 -3.69 -9.05 22.28
N ILE A 26 -4.48 -8.40 21.46
CA ILE A 26 -5.86 -8.03 21.82
C ILE A 26 -6.78 -9.24 21.80
N SER A 27 -6.65 -10.10 20.79
CA SER A 27 -7.56 -11.25 20.61
C SER A 27 -7.15 -12.48 21.42
N GLY A 28 -5.86 -12.60 21.76
CA GLY A 28 -5.32 -13.83 22.33
C GLY A 28 -5.23 -14.98 21.34
N LEU A 29 -5.36 -14.72 20.06
CA LEU A 29 -5.38 -15.70 18.97
C LEU A 29 -4.26 -15.42 17.98
N PRO A 30 -3.90 -16.42 17.14
CA PRO A 30 -3.05 -16.15 15.98
C PRO A 30 -3.66 -15.03 15.13
N ALA A 31 -2.84 -14.20 14.54
CA ALA A 31 -3.32 -13.06 13.78
C ALA A 31 -2.57 -12.89 12.47
N LEU A 32 -3.32 -12.50 11.44
CA LEU A 32 -2.81 -12.15 10.12
C LEU A 32 -3.05 -10.67 9.89
N ALA A 33 -2.04 -9.96 9.44
CA ALA A 33 -2.19 -8.56 9.05
C ALA A 33 -1.40 -8.28 7.78
N ASP A 34 -1.78 -7.24 7.09
CA ASP A 34 -1.08 -6.79 5.90
C ASP A 34 -0.65 -5.34 6.01
N ASP A 35 0.35 -5.00 5.24
CA ASP A 35 0.67 -3.61 4.95
C ASP A 35 0.98 -3.51 3.46
N SER A 36 0.44 -2.50 2.80
CA SER A 36 0.58 -2.36 1.37
C SER A 36 0.69 -0.89 0.99
N GLY A 37 1.23 -0.65 -0.19
CA GLY A 37 1.37 0.70 -0.69
C GLY A 37 1.89 0.75 -2.10
N LEU A 38 1.97 1.98 -2.61
CA LEU A 38 2.41 2.29 -3.94
C LEU A 38 3.76 2.99 -3.88
N ALA A 39 4.71 2.54 -4.68
CA ALA A 39 6.02 3.17 -4.81
C ALA A 39 6.16 3.69 -6.24
N VAL A 40 6.32 4.98 -6.41
CA VAL A 40 6.44 5.63 -7.72
C VAL A 40 7.89 6.03 -7.95
N ASP A 41 8.47 5.54 -9.03
CA ASP A 41 9.90 5.71 -9.31
C ASP A 41 10.29 7.19 -9.41
N PHE A 42 9.52 7.98 -10.13
CA PHE A 42 9.80 9.41 -10.30
C PHE A 42 9.82 10.17 -8.96
N LEU A 43 9.05 9.69 -7.98
CA LEU A 43 8.96 10.30 -6.66
C LEU A 43 9.93 9.68 -5.64
N GLY A 44 10.94 8.95 -6.11
CA GLY A 44 11.90 8.30 -5.24
C GLY A 44 11.32 7.18 -4.39
N GLY A 45 10.22 6.59 -4.84
CA GLY A 45 9.51 5.54 -4.12
C GLY A 45 8.28 6.00 -3.36
N ALA A 46 8.07 7.31 -3.20
CA ALA A 46 6.86 7.80 -2.53
C ALA A 46 5.60 7.43 -3.33
N PRO A 47 4.43 7.29 -2.69
CA PRO A 47 4.14 7.49 -1.26
C PRO A 47 4.59 6.37 -0.32
N ASP A 48 5.00 5.20 -0.82
CA ASP A 48 5.65 4.14 -0.04
C ASP A 48 4.79 3.71 1.16
N ILE A 49 5.40 3.56 2.34
CA ILE A 49 4.69 3.17 3.56
C ILE A 49 3.64 4.20 4.00
N TYR A 50 3.67 5.39 3.45
CA TYR A 50 2.72 6.47 3.77
C TYR A 50 1.54 6.52 2.81
N SER A 51 1.36 5.50 1.96
CA SER A 51 0.34 5.49 0.90
C SER A 51 -1.06 5.80 1.40
N ALA A 52 -1.49 5.21 2.51
CA ALA A 52 -2.84 5.43 3.05
C ALA A 52 -3.07 6.86 3.54
N ARG A 53 -2.02 7.58 3.89
CA ARG A 53 -2.10 8.94 4.44
C ARG A 53 -1.29 9.94 3.64
N TYR A 54 -1.12 9.69 2.36
CA TYR A 54 -0.32 10.55 1.47
C TYR A 54 -0.83 12.00 1.44
N ALA A 55 -2.14 12.19 1.46
CA ALA A 55 -2.76 13.51 1.53
C ALA A 55 -3.25 13.82 2.95
N ASP A 56 -2.40 13.58 3.95
CA ASP A 56 -2.62 13.92 5.35
C ASP A 56 -3.87 13.27 5.95
N GLY A 57 -4.19 12.06 5.52
CA GLY A 57 -5.32 11.32 6.06
C GLY A 57 -6.69 11.76 5.54
N LYS A 58 -6.72 12.46 4.40
CA LYS A 58 -7.97 12.98 3.82
C LYS A 58 -8.70 11.97 2.92
N GLY A 59 -8.22 10.73 2.87
CA GLY A 59 -8.88 9.65 2.15
C GLY A 59 -8.33 9.39 0.75
N ASP A 60 -8.88 8.35 0.11
CA ASP A 60 -8.38 7.85 -1.18
C ASP A 60 -8.48 8.88 -2.29
N ALA A 61 -9.61 9.59 -2.39
CA ALA A 61 -9.79 10.60 -3.43
C ALA A 61 -8.71 11.70 -3.34
N ALA A 62 -8.41 12.16 -2.12
CA ALA A 62 -7.38 13.17 -1.90
C ALA A 62 -5.98 12.62 -2.20
N ASN A 63 -5.70 11.37 -1.83
CA ASN A 63 -4.44 10.72 -2.14
C ASN A 63 -4.23 10.61 -3.65
N ASN A 64 -5.25 10.19 -4.38
CA ASN A 64 -5.19 10.08 -5.84
C ASN A 64 -5.01 11.45 -6.50
N ALA A 65 -5.71 12.47 -6.03
CA ALA A 65 -5.57 13.82 -6.55
C ALA A 65 -4.16 14.38 -6.32
N LYS A 66 -3.59 14.14 -5.14
CA LYS A 66 -2.22 14.57 -4.84
C LYS A 66 -1.21 13.88 -5.75
N LEU A 67 -1.39 12.58 -5.98
CA LEU A 67 -0.50 11.81 -6.85
C LEU A 67 -0.58 12.30 -8.29
N LEU A 68 -1.78 12.53 -8.83
CA LEU A 68 -1.97 13.07 -10.17
C LEU A 68 -1.29 14.43 -10.31
N ASP A 69 -1.43 15.30 -9.32
CA ASP A 69 -0.78 16.61 -9.33
C ASP A 69 0.74 16.51 -9.31
N ALA A 70 1.27 15.60 -8.48
CA ALA A 70 2.72 15.40 -8.38
C ALA A 70 3.33 14.90 -9.69
N LEU A 71 2.56 14.22 -10.53
CA LEU A 71 3.01 13.63 -11.79
C LEU A 71 2.48 14.33 -13.03
N LYS A 72 1.82 15.47 -12.90
CA LYS A 72 1.12 16.12 -14.02
C LYS A 72 2.00 16.45 -15.22
N ASP A 73 3.27 16.75 -14.98
CA ASP A 73 4.22 17.10 -16.05
C ASP A 73 5.20 15.98 -16.36
N VAL A 74 4.96 14.78 -15.82
CA VAL A 74 5.87 13.64 -15.98
C VAL A 74 5.46 12.84 -17.23
N PRO A 75 6.40 12.62 -18.18
CA PRO A 75 6.14 11.82 -19.38
C PRO A 75 5.72 10.40 -19.02
N GLU A 76 4.94 9.78 -19.89
CA GLU A 76 4.43 8.43 -19.68
C GLU A 76 5.55 7.41 -19.41
N ALA A 77 6.68 7.55 -20.10
CA ALA A 77 7.82 6.63 -19.93
C ALA A 77 8.46 6.71 -18.54
N GLU A 78 8.20 7.76 -17.79
CA GLU A 78 8.77 7.99 -16.45
C GLU A 78 7.75 7.83 -15.33
N ARG A 79 6.61 7.21 -15.61
CA ARG A 79 5.52 7.04 -14.65
C ARG A 79 5.48 5.62 -14.07
N GLY A 80 6.60 4.91 -14.12
CA GLY A 80 6.72 3.56 -13.56
C GLY A 80 6.44 3.52 -12.07
N ALA A 81 5.77 2.46 -11.63
CA ALA A 81 5.41 2.31 -10.22
C ALA A 81 5.29 0.82 -9.88
N GLN A 82 5.27 0.55 -8.57
CA GLN A 82 5.11 -0.80 -8.05
C GLN A 82 4.09 -0.75 -6.93
N PHE A 83 3.18 -1.71 -6.94
CA PHE A 83 2.30 -1.94 -5.80
C PHE A 83 2.92 -3.04 -4.95
N VAL A 84 3.10 -2.76 -3.67
CA VAL A 84 3.74 -3.65 -2.70
C VAL A 84 2.70 -4.11 -1.69
N CYS A 85 2.68 -5.40 -1.39
CA CYS A 85 1.83 -5.95 -0.34
C CYS A 85 2.66 -6.92 0.50
N VAL A 86 2.63 -6.75 1.82
CA VAL A 86 3.29 -7.67 2.75
C VAL A 86 2.24 -8.21 3.71
N LEU A 87 2.20 -9.53 3.86
CA LEU A 87 1.36 -10.22 4.83
C LEU A 87 2.24 -10.75 5.95
N ALA A 88 1.81 -10.58 7.19
CA ALA A 88 2.48 -11.14 8.35
C ALA A 88 1.49 -11.97 9.17
N LEU A 89 1.87 -13.20 9.48
CA LEU A 89 1.13 -14.08 10.36
C LEU A 89 1.94 -14.33 11.62
N VAL A 90 1.37 -14.08 12.77
CA VAL A 90 1.96 -14.42 14.06
C VAL A 90 1.07 -15.42 14.78
N ARG A 91 1.68 -16.38 15.45
CA ARG A 91 0.97 -17.41 16.23
C ARG A 91 0.52 -16.86 17.59
N HIS A 92 1.25 -15.88 18.10
CA HIS A 92 0.93 -15.12 19.31
C HIS A 92 1.66 -13.77 19.25
N ALA A 93 1.36 -12.88 20.18
CA ALA A 93 1.87 -11.51 20.14
C ALA A 93 3.40 -11.42 20.17
N ASP A 94 4.05 -12.34 20.84
CA ASP A 94 5.53 -12.34 21.00
C ASP A 94 6.20 -13.41 20.14
N ASP A 95 5.54 -13.87 19.08
CA ASP A 95 6.08 -14.89 18.18
C ASP A 95 7.43 -14.44 17.61
N PRO A 96 8.53 -15.15 17.88
CA PRO A 96 9.85 -14.75 17.39
C PRO A 96 10.08 -15.10 15.93
N LEU A 97 9.14 -15.80 15.30
CA LEU A 97 9.28 -16.26 13.92
C LEU A 97 7.99 -16.00 13.14
N PRO A 98 7.66 -14.74 12.87
CA PRO A 98 6.49 -14.43 12.04
C PRO A 98 6.63 -15.05 10.65
N ILE A 99 5.52 -15.49 10.09
CA ILE A 99 5.49 -15.96 8.70
C ILE A 99 5.17 -14.76 7.83
N LEU A 100 6.02 -14.52 6.81
CA LEU A 100 5.89 -13.36 5.93
C LEU A 100 5.68 -13.80 4.49
N CYS A 101 4.79 -13.10 3.80
CA CYS A 101 4.61 -13.22 2.35
C CYS A 101 4.67 -11.83 1.74
N GLU A 102 5.35 -11.70 0.62
CA GLU A 102 5.49 -10.44 -0.08
C GLU A 102 4.98 -10.59 -1.51
N GLY A 103 4.27 -9.58 -1.99
CA GLY A 103 3.84 -9.47 -3.37
C GLY A 103 4.29 -8.13 -3.94
N LEU A 104 4.70 -8.14 -5.20
CA LEU A 104 5.16 -6.96 -5.91
C LEU A 104 4.59 -6.97 -7.31
N TRP A 105 3.84 -5.92 -7.67
CA TRP A 105 3.27 -5.78 -9.00
C TRP A 105 3.82 -4.54 -9.66
N HIS A 106 4.42 -4.72 -10.83
CA HIS A 106 4.96 -3.61 -11.62
C HIS A 106 3.89 -3.07 -12.55
N GLY A 107 3.86 -1.76 -12.69
CA GLY A 107 2.93 -1.09 -13.57
C GLY A 107 3.32 0.37 -13.76
N ARG A 108 2.33 1.19 -14.05
CA ARG A 108 2.56 2.63 -14.21
C ARG A 108 1.36 3.43 -13.73
N ILE A 109 1.59 4.71 -13.47
CA ILE A 109 0.53 5.62 -13.04
C ILE A 109 -0.09 6.27 -14.28
N LEU A 110 -1.41 6.17 -14.38
CA LEU A 110 -2.17 6.79 -15.44
C LEU A 110 -2.20 8.32 -15.29
N THR A 111 -2.54 9.02 -16.36
CA THR A 111 -2.69 10.48 -16.32
C THR A 111 -4.04 10.94 -15.83
N ALA A 112 -5.01 10.03 -15.77
CA ALA A 112 -6.35 10.28 -15.24
C ALA A 112 -6.90 8.99 -14.66
N ALA A 113 -7.80 9.11 -13.69
CA ALA A 113 -8.43 7.94 -13.07
C ALA A 113 -9.24 7.13 -14.09
N SER A 114 -9.20 5.80 -13.96
CA SER A 114 -9.93 4.86 -14.81
C SER A 114 -10.48 3.75 -13.94
N GLY A 115 -11.77 3.43 -14.11
CA GLY A 115 -12.43 2.40 -13.33
C GLY A 115 -13.02 2.92 -12.03
N GLU A 116 -13.97 2.17 -11.47
CA GLU A 116 -14.68 2.54 -10.25
C GLU A 116 -14.54 1.48 -9.16
N HIS A 117 -13.85 0.38 -9.47
CA HIS A 117 -13.65 -0.73 -8.56
C HIS A 117 -12.32 -0.59 -7.82
N GLY A 118 -12.15 -1.39 -6.77
CA GLY A 118 -10.94 -1.38 -5.99
C GLY A 118 -10.90 -0.27 -4.93
N PHE A 119 -9.73 -0.02 -4.39
CA PHE A 119 -9.51 0.96 -3.33
C PHE A 119 -8.13 1.60 -3.50
N GLY A 120 -7.85 2.60 -2.66
CA GLY A 120 -6.56 3.28 -2.68
C GLY A 120 -6.25 3.89 -4.04
N TYR A 121 -5.13 3.51 -4.62
CA TYR A 121 -4.65 4.04 -5.90
C TYR A 121 -5.07 3.21 -7.12
N ASP A 122 -5.92 2.22 -6.95
CA ASP A 122 -6.34 1.34 -8.05
C ASP A 122 -6.82 2.08 -9.30
N PRO A 123 -7.57 3.20 -9.21
CA PRO A 123 -7.98 3.92 -10.40
C PRO A 123 -6.82 4.51 -11.22
N LEU A 124 -5.66 4.67 -10.63
CA LEU A 124 -4.48 5.25 -11.29
C LEU A 124 -3.41 4.24 -11.68
N PHE A 125 -3.46 3.04 -11.12
CA PHE A 125 -2.41 2.05 -11.35
C PHE A 125 -2.76 1.13 -12.52
N TRP A 126 -2.00 1.25 -13.60
CA TRP A 126 -2.18 0.44 -14.80
C TRP A 126 -1.29 -0.80 -14.75
N VAL A 127 -1.90 -1.96 -14.99
CA VAL A 127 -1.20 -3.24 -14.98
C VAL A 127 -1.00 -3.70 -16.43
N PRO A 128 0.25 -3.70 -16.94
CA PRO A 128 0.54 -3.99 -18.35
C PRO A 128 0.00 -5.33 -18.85
N GLU A 129 0.05 -6.35 -18.00
CA GLU A 129 -0.36 -7.70 -18.35
C GLU A 129 -1.86 -7.82 -18.62
N ARG A 130 -2.63 -6.87 -18.10
CA ARG A 130 -4.09 -6.86 -18.23
C ARG A 130 -4.60 -5.77 -19.15
N ASP A 131 -3.74 -4.83 -19.52
CA ASP A 131 -4.06 -3.66 -20.33
C ASP A 131 -5.23 -2.83 -19.80
N VAL A 132 -5.39 -2.80 -18.46
CA VAL A 132 -6.42 -2.05 -17.75
C VAL A 132 -5.86 -1.51 -16.44
N SER A 133 -6.53 -0.55 -15.84
CA SER A 133 -6.19 -0.13 -14.48
C SER A 133 -6.59 -1.21 -13.47
N SER A 134 -6.01 -1.20 -12.30
CA SER A 134 -6.34 -2.18 -11.26
C SER A 134 -7.76 -1.99 -10.71
N ALA A 135 -8.42 -0.88 -11.03
CA ALA A 135 -9.81 -0.61 -10.64
C ALA A 135 -10.85 -1.11 -11.66
N GLU A 136 -10.42 -1.64 -12.79
CA GLU A 136 -11.30 -2.17 -13.85
C GLU A 136 -11.52 -3.70 -13.80
#